data_6558707e382a91f2ae8593f0d8379ef5
#
_entry.id   6558707e382a91f2ae8593f0d8379ef5
#
_cell.length_a   1.000
_cell.length_b   1.000
_cell.length_c   1.000
_cell.angle_alpha   90.00
_cell.angle_beta   90.00
_cell.angle_gamma   90.00
#
_symmetry.space_group_name_H-M   'P 1'
#
loop_
_entity.id
_entity.type
_entity.pdbx_description
1 polymer ?
#
loop_
_entity_poly.entity_id
_entity_poly.type
_entity_poly.pdbx_seq_one_letter_code
_entity_poly.pdbx_strand_id
1 'polypeptide(L)'
;MITIKKLGFSYDTNVVLKDISMELQEGKIYGLLGENGVGKTTLLTLLAGLKDTDAGTLEIDGQIPYDRKPSFLANIYYLPDEVPAPRRKAIDFARDHGQYWTNFSIQKFSEIMNVFDNDENQRMDHMSYGQLKKTFISFALACNTKYLFMDEPTNGLDIPSKAQFRKAVSKYTSDESTLLISTHQARDLEAIIDPIIILDRRDVLLNASLDEIANKLFFDYSSEADPTALYQEMVPGGNIQVLRNTTGAESKVNIEALFNAVLLHKSEIKEMFNK
;
A
#
# COMPACT_ATOMS: atom_id res chain seq x y z
N MET A 1 13.92 -0.55 -8.70
CA MET A 1 12.72 -0.69 -9.58
C MET A 1 12.13 -2.09 -9.42
N ILE A 2 10.81 -2.22 -9.36
CA ILE A 2 10.09 -3.51 -9.32
C ILE A 2 9.49 -3.76 -10.70
N THR A 3 9.75 -4.93 -11.28
CA THR A 3 9.24 -5.32 -12.59
C THR A 3 8.50 -6.64 -12.49
N ILE A 4 7.24 -6.66 -12.92
CA ILE A 4 6.35 -7.81 -12.92
C ILE A 4 5.86 -8.03 -14.34
N LYS A 5 6.06 -9.25 -14.88
CA LYS A 5 5.63 -9.60 -16.25
C LYS A 5 4.87 -10.92 -16.25
N LYS A 6 3.60 -10.89 -16.64
CA LYS A 6 2.69 -12.03 -16.76
C LYS A 6 2.69 -12.95 -15.53
N LEU A 7 2.81 -12.34 -14.35
CA LEU A 7 2.87 -13.08 -13.10
C LEU A 7 1.55 -13.80 -12.85
N GLY A 8 1.66 -15.08 -12.53
CA GLY A 8 0.57 -15.94 -12.09
C GLY A 8 0.88 -16.60 -10.76
N PHE A 9 -0.15 -16.77 -9.93
CA PHE A 9 -0.04 -17.47 -8.66
C PHE A 9 -1.37 -18.11 -8.25
N SER A 10 -1.30 -19.34 -7.73
CA SER A 10 -2.45 -20.11 -7.26
C SER A 10 -2.17 -20.71 -5.88
N TYR A 11 -3.19 -20.82 -5.05
CA TYR A 11 -3.18 -21.72 -3.90
C TYR A 11 -3.88 -23.01 -4.33
N ASP A 12 -3.13 -24.08 -4.46
CA ASP A 12 -3.61 -25.36 -5.02
C ASP A 12 -4.31 -25.15 -6.37
N THR A 13 -5.62 -25.35 -6.45
CA THR A 13 -6.41 -25.16 -7.66
C THR A 13 -7.04 -23.76 -7.79
N ASN A 14 -6.92 -22.92 -6.74
CA ASN A 14 -7.52 -21.59 -6.73
C ASN A 14 -6.55 -20.55 -7.28
N VAL A 15 -6.77 -20.10 -8.51
CA VAL A 15 -5.98 -19.03 -9.15
C VAL A 15 -6.29 -17.71 -8.48
N VAL A 16 -5.27 -17.06 -7.90
CA VAL A 16 -5.38 -15.76 -7.19
C VAL A 16 -4.89 -14.60 -8.06
N LEU A 17 -3.76 -14.77 -8.74
CA LEU A 17 -3.20 -13.77 -9.66
C LEU A 17 -3.02 -14.42 -11.04
N LYS A 18 -3.33 -13.68 -12.11
CA LYS A 18 -3.22 -14.19 -13.47
C LYS A 18 -2.78 -13.08 -14.42
N ASP A 19 -1.70 -13.33 -15.15
CA ASP A 19 -1.14 -12.41 -16.17
C ASP A 19 -0.89 -10.98 -15.68
N ILE A 20 -0.59 -10.82 -14.36
CA ILE A 20 -0.29 -9.52 -13.77
C ILE A 20 1.00 -8.97 -14.40
N SER A 21 0.90 -7.76 -14.97
CA SER A 21 2.07 -7.06 -15.51
C SER A 21 2.03 -5.61 -15.06
N MET A 22 3.09 -5.14 -14.43
CA MET A 22 3.24 -3.75 -14.00
C MET A 22 4.70 -3.44 -13.64
N GLU A 23 5.03 -2.16 -13.64
CA GLU A 23 6.30 -1.65 -13.15
C GLU A 23 6.04 -0.63 -12.03
N LEU A 24 6.84 -0.72 -10.97
CA LEU A 24 6.82 0.25 -9.88
C LEU A 24 8.17 0.97 -9.85
N GLN A 25 8.11 2.29 -10.00
CA GLN A 25 9.27 3.16 -9.94
C GLN A 25 9.74 3.32 -8.50
N GLU A 26 11.02 3.66 -8.33
CA GLU A 26 11.60 3.93 -7.02
C GLU A 26 11.14 5.28 -6.46
N GLY A 27 11.24 5.43 -5.14
CA GLY A 27 10.97 6.69 -4.46
C GLY A 27 9.50 7.09 -4.41
N LYS A 28 8.57 6.13 -4.52
CA LYS A 28 7.12 6.38 -4.51
C LYS A 28 6.43 5.63 -3.38
N ILE A 29 5.29 6.17 -2.95
CA ILE A 29 4.40 5.54 -1.96
C ILE A 29 3.15 5.05 -2.67
N TYR A 30 3.15 3.81 -3.10
CA TYR A 30 2.04 3.19 -3.83
C TYR A 30 0.91 2.77 -2.88
N GLY A 31 -0.33 3.11 -3.23
CA GLY A 31 -1.52 2.52 -2.63
C GLY A 31 -1.99 1.31 -3.44
N LEU A 32 -1.99 0.12 -2.84
CA LEU A 32 -2.54 -1.11 -3.43
C LEU A 32 -3.96 -1.32 -2.93
N LEU A 33 -4.94 -0.95 -3.74
CA LEU A 33 -6.35 -0.99 -3.43
C LEU A 33 -7.01 -2.25 -4.01
N GLY A 34 -8.06 -2.71 -3.38
CA GLY A 34 -8.85 -3.85 -3.85
C GLY A 34 -9.74 -4.40 -2.73
N GLU A 35 -10.79 -5.11 -3.10
CA GLU A 35 -11.65 -5.80 -2.15
C GLU A 35 -10.87 -6.88 -1.36
N ASN A 36 -11.47 -7.38 -0.28
CA ASN A 36 -10.88 -8.48 0.47
C ASN A 36 -10.85 -9.75 -0.39
N GLY A 37 -9.72 -10.48 -0.32
CA GLY A 37 -9.54 -11.74 -1.07
C GLY A 37 -9.14 -11.59 -2.53
N VAL A 38 -8.91 -10.37 -3.06
CA VAL A 38 -8.51 -10.17 -4.48
C VAL A 38 -7.04 -10.49 -4.77
N GLY A 39 -6.22 -10.74 -3.73
CA GLY A 39 -4.81 -11.12 -3.90
C GLY A 39 -3.79 -10.07 -3.44
N LYS A 40 -4.19 -8.97 -2.76
CA LYS A 40 -3.26 -7.94 -2.24
C LYS A 40 -2.14 -8.55 -1.39
N THR A 41 -2.50 -9.28 -0.32
CA THR A 41 -1.56 -9.99 0.55
C THR A 41 -0.69 -10.98 -0.22
N THR A 42 -1.28 -11.70 -1.18
CA THR A 42 -0.53 -12.64 -2.03
C THR A 42 0.53 -11.92 -2.84
N LEU A 43 0.19 -10.81 -3.49
CA LEU A 43 1.14 -9.99 -4.24
C LEU A 43 2.27 -9.47 -3.33
N LEU A 44 1.94 -8.94 -2.15
CA LEU A 44 2.94 -8.46 -1.19
C LEU A 44 3.86 -9.60 -0.70
N THR A 45 3.34 -10.80 -0.48
CA THR A 45 4.16 -11.96 -0.05
C THR A 45 5.08 -12.47 -1.16
N LEU A 46 4.67 -12.40 -2.43
CA LEU A 46 5.52 -12.68 -3.58
C LEU A 46 6.65 -11.66 -3.69
N LEU A 47 6.33 -10.37 -3.60
CA LEU A 47 7.32 -9.28 -3.58
C LEU A 47 8.31 -9.40 -2.43
N ALA A 48 7.86 -9.87 -1.28
CA ALA A 48 8.72 -10.12 -0.11
C ALA A 48 9.58 -11.40 -0.21
N GLY A 49 9.44 -12.17 -1.30
CA GLY A 49 10.15 -13.45 -1.49
C GLY A 49 9.72 -14.54 -0.49
N LEU A 50 8.50 -14.45 0.03
CA LEU A 50 7.92 -15.45 0.93
C LEU A 50 7.19 -16.56 0.16
N LYS A 51 6.90 -16.31 -1.12
CA LYS A 51 6.26 -17.25 -2.05
C LYS A 51 6.96 -17.16 -3.40
N ASP A 52 6.95 -18.25 -4.15
CA ASP A 52 7.41 -18.29 -5.55
C ASP A 52 6.25 -18.04 -6.50
N THR A 53 6.56 -17.63 -7.72
CA THR A 53 5.57 -17.42 -8.78
C THR A 53 5.32 -18.72 -9.53
N ASP A 54 4.05 -19.02 -9.87
CA ASP A 54 3.71 -20.19 -10.69
C ASP A 54 4.02 -19.93 -12.19
N ALA A 55 3.95 -18.67 -12.60
CA ALA A 55 4.18 -18.25 -13.98
C ALA A 55 4.67 -16.81 -14.03
N GLY A 56 5.28 -16.43 -15.16
CA GLY A 56 5.79 -15.08 -15.40
C GLY A 56 7.12 -14.81 -14.69
N THR A 57 7.44 -13.54 -14.53
CA THR A 57 8.67 -13.09 -13.85
C THR A 57 8.38 -11.97 -12.87
N LEU A 58 9.09 -12.01 -11.75
CA LEU A 58 9.09 -10.98 -10.72
C LEU A 58 10.54 -10.64 -10.37
N GLU A 59 10.91 -9.40 -10.57
CA GLU A 59 12.25 -8.91 -10.28
C GLU A 59 12.22 -7.62 -9.49
N ILE A 60 13.10 -7.49 -8.50
CA ILE A 60 13.35 -6.26 -7.76
C ILE A 60 14.83 -5.95 -7.88
N ASP A 61 15.17 -4.83 -8.54
CA ASP A 61 16.55 -4.45 -8.87
C ASP A 61 17.33 -5.58 -9.58
N GLY A 62 16.67 -6.31 -10.49
CA GLY A 62 17.25 -7.44 -11.24
C GLY A 62 17.47 -8.69 -10.38
N GLN A 63 16.94 -8.76 -9.17
CA GLN A 63 16.99 -9.94 -8.32
C GLN A 63 15.60 -10.59 -8.22
N ILE A 64 15.57 -11.92 -8.25
CA ILE A 64 14.35 -12.70 -8.01
C ILE A 64 14.11 -12.74 -6.49
N PRO A 65 12.97 -12.22 -5.98
CA PRO A 65 12.70 -12.16 -4.55
C PRO A 65 12.75 -13.52 -3.84
N TYR A 66 12.26 -14.57 -4.50
CA TYR A 66 12.20 -15.91 -3.93
C TYR A 66 13.57 -16.56 -3.73
N ASP A 67 14.62 -16.10 -4.44
CA ASP A 67 16.02 -16.53 -4.18
C ASP A 67 16.49 -16.13 -2.78
N ARG A 68 15.85 -15.14 -2.15
CA ARG A 68 16.11 -14.67 -0.78
C ARG A 68 17.58 -14.39 -0.50
N LYS A 69 18.28 -13.83 -1.49
CA LYS A 69 19.69 -13.47 -1.34
C LYS A 69 19.88 -12.46 -0.19
N PRO A 70 20.94 -12.54 0.60
CA PRO A 70 21.18 -11.59 1.71
C PRO A 70 21.14 -10.11 1.27
N SER A 71 21.67 -9.81 0.08
CA SER A 71 21.61 -8.47 -0.51
C SER A 71 20.17 -7.98 -0.79
N PHE A 72 19.28 -8.88 -1.18
CA PHE A 72 17.86 -8.59 -1.34
C PHE A 72 17.18 -8.37 0.01
N LEU A 73 17.34 -9.33 0.95
CA LEU A 73 16.68 -9.31 2.26
C LEU A 73 17.08 -8.08 3.10
N ALA A 74 18.32 -7.61 2.99
CA ALA A 74 18.79 -6.40 3.67
C ALA A 74 18.09 -5.11 3.17
N ASN A 75 17.52 -5.13 1.98
CA ASN A 75 16.90 -3.97 1.33
C ASN A 75 15.37 -3.99 1.36
N ILE A 76 14.74 -5.01 1.95
CA ILE A 76 13.28 -5.09 2.05
C ILE A 76 12.82 -5.27 3.50
N TYR A 77 11.61 -4.80 3.78
CA TYR A 77 10.84 -5.19 4.95
C TYR A 77 9.38 -5.43 4.56
N TYR A 78 8.80 -6.50 5.08
CA TYR A 78 7.38 -6.80 4.92
C TYR A 78 6.68 -6.77 6.27
N LEU A 79 5.68 -5.91 6.41
CA LEU A 79 4.80 -5.82 7.58
C LEU A 79 3.48 -6.50 7.25
N PRO A 80 3.18 -7.68 7.82
CA PRO A 80 1.90 -8.34 7.63
C PRO A 80 0.77 -7.63 8.39
N ASP A 81 -0.50 -7.92 8.01
CA ASP A 81 -1.66 -7.41 8.74
C ASP A 81 -1.68 -7.89 10.19
N GLU A 82 -1.54 -9.20 10.39
CA GLU A 82 -1.44 -9.77 11.74
C GLU A 82 0.01 -9.79 12.23
N VAL A 83 0.24 -9.26 13.44
CA VAL A 83 1.56 -9.16 14.05
C VAL A 83 1.62 -9.97 15.35
N PRO A 84 2.75 -10.64 15.64
CA PRO A 84 2.91 -11.42 16.87
C PRO A 84 3.09 -10.51 18.09
N ALA A 85 2.77 -11.03 19.28
CA ALA A 85 2.99 -10.37 20.56
C ALA A 85 4.11 -11.06 21.37
N PRO A 86 5.39 -10.81 21.09
CA PRO A 86 6.51 -11.47 21.76
C PRO A 86 6.63 -11.03 23.23
N ARG A 87 7.07 -11.97 24.09
CA ARG A 87 7.21 -11.75 25.56
C ARG A 87 8.48 -10.97 25.91
N ARG A 88 8.62 -9.77 25.35
CA ARG A 88 9.78 -8.86 25.55
C ARG A 88 9.35 -7.40 25.44
N LYS A 89 10.19 -6.47 25.89
CA LYS A 89 9.99 -5.03 25.67
C LYS A 89 10.15 -4.67 24.19
N ALA A 90 9.43 -3.65 23.73
CA ALA A 90 9.51 -3.18 22.34
C ALA A 90 10.94 -2.72 21.98
N ILE A 91 11.61 -1.99 22.87
CA ILE A 91 12.99 -1.52 22.65
C ILE A 91 13.99 -2.68 22.53
N ASP A 92 13.82 -3.75 23.34
CA ASP A 92 14.70 -4.92 23.27
C ASP A 92 14.45 -5.73 22.00
N PHE A 93 13.17 -5.85 21.59
CA PHE A 93 12.80 -6.43 20.30
C PHE A 93 13.48 -5.66 19.16
N ALA A 94 13.39 -4.34 19.18
CA ALA A 94 13.95 -3.49 18.13
C ALA A 94 15.48 -3.62 18.05
N ARG A 95 16.19 -3.66 19.17
CA ARG A 95 17.66 -3.85 19.20
C ARG A 95 18.08 -5.21 18.63
N ASP A 96 17.40 -6.28 19.06
CA ASP A 96 17.80 -7.64 18.69
C ASP A 96 17.45 -7.97 17.23
N HIS A 97 16.33 -7.46 16.71
CA HIS A 97 15.92 -7.73 15.33
C HIS A 97 16.51 -6.71 14.34
N GLY A 98 16.69 -5.47 14.76
CA GLY A 98 17.21 -4.41 13.89
C GLY A 98 18.59 -4.70 13.29
N GLN A 99 19.42 -5.51 13.96
CA GLN A 99 20.74 -5.90 13.46
C GLN A 99 20.73 -6.62 12.09
N TYR A 100 19.56 -7.14 11.66
CA TYR A 100 19.43 -7.78 10.35
C TYR A 100 19.29 -6.79 9.19
N TRP A 101 19.05 -5.51 9.48
CA TRP A 101 18.98 -4.43 8.47
C TRP A 101 20.11 -3.44 8.67
N THR A 102 20.94 -3.29 7.66
CA THR A 102 22.17 -2.48 7.72
C THR A 102 21.90 -1.01 8.12
N ASN A 103 20.75 -0.48 7.68
CA ASN A 103 20.39 0.92 7.89
C ASN A 103 19.42 1.12 9.08
N PHE A 104 19.18 0.08 9.90
CA PHE A 104 18.31 0.19 11.05
C PHE A 104 18.80 1.26 12.04
N SER A 105 17.89 2.08 12.52
CA SER A 105 18.17 3.11 13.52
C SER A 105 17.28 2.95 14.74
N ILE A 106 17.90 2.62 15.88
CA ILE A 106 17.20 2.53 17.17
C ILE A 106 16.69 3.90 17.62
N GLN A 107 17.41 4.97 17.32
CA GLN A 107 16.94 6.33 17.62
C GLN A 107 15.68 6.65 16.83
N LYS A 108 15.64 6.33 15.53
CA LYS A 108 14.47 6.52 14.68
C LYS A 108 13.27 5.70 15.18
N PHE A 109 13.52 4.45 15.62
CA PHE A 109 12.49 3.64 16.26
C PHE A 109 11.85 4.35 17.45
N SER A 110 12.68 4.84 18.40
CA SER A 110 12.21 5.57 19.60
C SER A 110 11.46 6.86 19.23
N GLU A 111 11.93 7.61 18.24
CA GLU A 111 11.25 8.81 17.77
C GLU A 111 9.86 8.50 17.18
N ILE A 112 9.73 7.41 16.41
CA ILE A 112 8.44 7.01 15.83
C ILE A 112 7.50 6.48 16.91
N MET A 113 8.01 5.71 17.89
CA MET A 113 7.23 5.27 19.05
C MET A 113 6.62 6.48 19.79
N ASN A 114 7.40 7.57 19.95
CA ASN A 114 6.91 8.83 20.52
C ASN A 114 5.85 9.51 19.64
N VAL A 115 5.98 9.46 18.29
CA VAL A 115 4.93 9.99 17.39
C VAL A 115 3.59 9.25 17.60
N PHE A 116 3.66 7.97 17.94
CA PHE A 116 2.49 7.14 18.19
C PHE A 116 2.00 7.17 19.64
N ASP A 117 2.62 7.97 20.52
CA ASP A 117 2.36 7.98 21.97
C ASP A 117 2.42 6.56 22.57
N ASN A 118 3.40 5.77 22.15
CA ASN A 118 3.55 4.36 22.50
C ASN A 118 4.84 4.13 23.31
N ASP A 119 4.74 3.46 24.47
CA ASP A 119 5.88 3.24 25.36
C ASP A 119 6.78 2.10 24.84
N GLU A 120 8.00 2.44 24.44
CA GLU A 120 9.00 1.47 23.97
C GLU A 120 9.50 0.51 25.06
N ASN A 121 9.32 0.85 26.33
CA ASN A 121 9.70 0.01 27.48
C ASN A 121 8.58 -0.94 27.91
N GLN A 122 7.38 -0.79 27.37
CA GLN A 122 6.27 -1.71 27.61
C GLN A 122 6.56 -3.08 26.99
N ARG A 123 6.15 -4.15 27.67
CA ARG A 123 6.20 -5.52 27.13
C ARG A 123 5.16 -5.67 26.02
N MET A 124 5.57 -6.20 24.88
CA MET A 124 4.72 -6.36 23.69
C MET A 124 3.53 -7.30 23.92
N ASP A 125 3.70 -8.35 24.72
CA ASP A 125 2.60 -9.24 25.11
C ASP A 125 1.57 -8.63 26.08
N HIS A 126 1.82 -7.41 26.58
CA HIS A 126 0.88 -6.63 27.38
C HIS A 126 0.33 -5.41 26.62
N MET A 127 0.69 -5.25 25.35
CA MET A 127 0.16 -4.18 24.50
C MET A 127 -1.23 -4.53 23.97
N SER A 128 -2.08 -3.52 23.79
CA SER A 128 -3.27 -3.67 22.97
C SER A 128 -2.88 -3.95 21.51
N TYR A 129 -3.80 -4.50 20.70
CA TYR A 129 -3.54 -4.75 19.28
C TYR A 129 -3.06 -3.48 18.54
N GLY A 130 -3.72 -2.33 18.76
CA GLY A 130 -3.31 -1.05 18.17
C GLY A 130 -1.92 -0.59 18.61
N GLN A 131 -1.57 -0.75 19.90
CA GLN A 131 -0.22 -0.45 20.38
C GLN A 131 0.82 -1.38 19.75
N LEU A 132 0.52 -2.66 19.64
CA LEU A 132 1.39 -3.64 19.02
C LEU A 132 1.60 -3.33 17.53
N LYS A 133 0.54 -3.01 16.80
CA LYS A 133 0.60 -2.59 15.39
C LYS A 133 1.48 -1.35 15.21
N LYS A 134 1.29 -0.31 16.07
CA LYS A 134 2.13 0.90 16.07
C LYS A 134 3.60 0.59 16.33
N THR A 135 3.90 -0.36 17.22
CA THR A 135 5.27 -0.82 17.48
C THR A 135 5.91 -1.45 16.24
N PHE A 136 5.19 -2.33 15.54
CA PHE A 136 5.72 -2.93 14.31
C PHE A 136 5.83 -1.97 13.15
N ILE A 137 4.93 -0.99 13.03
CA ILE A 137 5.06 0.11 12.06
C ILE A 137 6.32 0.94 12.37
N SER A 138 6.55 1.27 13.65
CA SER A 138 7.75 2.00 14.08
C SER A 138 9.02 1.24 13.73
N PHE A 139 9.03 -0.07 13.95
CA PHE A 139 10.15 -0.93 13.60
C PHE A 139 10.37 -0.98 12.08
N ALA A 140 9.31 -1.18 11.30
CA ALA A 140 9.35 -1.24 9.84
C ALA A 140 9.97 0.04 9.24
N LEU A 141 9.52 1.21 9.69
CA LEU A 141 10.06 2.50 9.24
C LEU A 141 11.50 2.73 9.73
N ALA A 142 11.87 2.22 10.92
CA ALA A 142 13.21 2.33 11.46
C ALA A 142 14.24 1.41 10.76
N CYS A 143 13.80 0.37 10.05
CA CYS A 143 14.66 -0.48 9.23
C CYS A 143 15.31 0.28 8.07
N ASN A 144 14.77 1.43 7.65
CA ASN A 144 15.29 2.26 6.55
C ASN A 144 15.59 1.45 5.29
N THR A 145 14.69 0.54 4.92
CA THR A 145 14.84 -0.31 3.75
C THR A 145 14.51 0.46 2.47
N LYS A 146 15.11 0.04 1.35
CA LYS A 146 14.79 0.58 0.03
C LYS A 146 13.34 0.24 -0.38
N TYR A 147 12.87 -0.96 0.00
CA TYR A 147 11.51 -1.42 -0.28
C TYR A 147 10.80 -1.78 1.03
N LEU A 148 9.64 -1.16 1.25
CA LEU A 148 8.80 -1.42 2.42
C LEU A 148 7.39 -1.80 1.97
N PHE A 149 7.01 -3.04 2.24
CA PHE A 149 5.69 -3.58 1.92
C PHE A 149 4.87 -3.68 3.20
N MET A 150 3.69 -3.04 3.22
CA MET A 150 2.80 -3.03 4.39
C MET A 150 1.42 -3.57 4.00
N ASP A 151 0.98 -4.62 4.68
CA ASP A 151 -0.35 -5.19 4.48
C ASP A 151 -1.32 -4.65 5.52
N GLU A 152 -2.32 -3.90 5.07
CA GLU A 152 -3.37 -3.27 5.90
C GLU A 152 -2.82 -2.60 7.19
N PRO A 153 -1.81 -1.70 7.11
CA PRO A 153 -1.13 -1.18 8.30
C PRO A 153 -2.03 -0.34 9.20
N THR A 154 -3.10 0.25 8.66
CA THR A 154 -4.05 1.07 9.43
C THR A 154 -5.23 0.29 9.99
N ASN A 155 -5.33 -1.01 9.68
CA ASN A 155 -6.37 -1.88 10.21
C ASN A 155 -6.24 -2.00 11.74
N GLY A 156 -7.35 -1.80 12.46
CA GLY A 156 -7.38 -1.82 13.92
C GLY A 156 -6.81 -0.57 14.61
N LEU A 157 -6.41 0.47 13.86
CA LEU A 157 -6.04 1.77 14.41
C LEU A 157 -7.26 2.69 14.53
N ASP A 158 -7.32 3.46 15.61
CA ASP A 158 -8.30 4.54 15.78
C ASP A 158 -7.96 5.77 14.92
N ILE A 159 -8.89 6.71 14.82
CA ILE A 159 -8.74 7.91 13.97
C ILE A 159 -7.46 8.72 14.30
N PRO A 160 -7.13 9.02 15.58
CA PRO A 160 -5.88 9.69 15.91
C PRO A 160 -4.64 8.90 15.48
N SER A 161 -4.62 7.59 15.70
CA SER A 161 -3.50 6.71 15.32
C SER A 161 -3.31 6.63 13.80
N LYS A 162 -4.38 6.68 13.01
CA LYS A 162 -4.29 6.78 11.54
C LYS A 162 -3.64 8.11 11.10
N ALA A 163 -3.93 9.22 11.78
CA ALA A 163 -3.25 10.49 11.52
C ALA A 163 -1.76 10.43 11.91
N GLN A 164 -1.44 9.81 13.05
CA GLN A 164 -0.06 9.57 13.48
C GLN A 164 0.69 8.69 12.47
N PHE A 165 0.05 7.66 11.92
CA PHE A 165 0.61 6.81 10.86
C PHE A 165 1.01 7.64 9.62
N ARG A 166 0.10 8.45 9.08
CA ARG A 166 0.40 9.31 7.93
C ARG A 166 1.58 10.25 8.22
N LYS A 167 1.59 10.88 9.40
CA LYS A 167 2.70 11.74 9.85
C LYS A 167 4.01 10.97 9.93
N ALA A 168 4.00 9.76 10.49
CA ALA A 168 5.19 8.92 10.61
C ALA A 168 5.73 8.51 9.23
N VAL A 169 4.87 8.04 8.32
CA VAL A 169 5.26 7.69 6.95
C VAL A 169 5.85 8.90 6.24
N SER A 170 5.16 10.04 6.20
CA SER A 170 5.65 11.24 5.50
C SER A 170 6.97 11.78 6.08
N LYS A 171 7.19 11.67 7.40
CA LYS A 171 8.40 12.22 8.04
C LYS A 171 9.60 11.27 7.95
N TYR A 172 9.35 9.96 8.04
CA TYR A 172 10.42 8.98 8.25
C TYR A 172 10.69 8.07 7.06
N THR A 173 9.98 8.24 5.94
CA THR A 173 10.32 7.62 4.66
C THR A 173 11.32 8.51 3.91
N SER A 174 12.36 7.94 3.34
CA SER A 174 13.28 8.68 2.48
C SER A 174 12.73 8.75 1.05
N ASP A 175 13.16 9.78 0.28
CA ASP A 175 12.80 9.93 -1.13
C ASP A 175 13.32 8.79 -2.02
N GLU A 176 14.28 7.99 -1.51
CA GLU A 176 14.81 6.81 -2.21
C GLU A 176 14.02 5.54 -1.88
N SER A 177 13.20 5.56 -0.83
CA SER A 177 12.43 4.38 -0.40
C SER A 177 11.14 4.25 -1.20
N THR A 178 10.85 3.02 -1.62
CA THR A 178 9.60 2.66 -2.29
C THR A 178 8.70 1.92 -1.31
N LEU A 179 7.54 2.49 -1.05
CA LEU A 179 6.53 1.87 -0.20
C LEU A 179 5.39 1.32 -1.07
N LEU A 180 4.91 0.12 -0.71
CA LEU A 180 3.67 -0.42 -1.25
C LEU A 180 2.75 -0.77 -0.08
N ILE A 181 1.66 -0.04 0.05
CA ILE A 181 0.73 -0.13 1.18
C ILE A 181 -0.61 -0.68 0.67
N SER A 182 -0.97 -1.89 1.10
CA SER A 182 -2.29 -2.43 0.80
C SER A 182 -3.34 -1.84 1.72
N THR A 183 -4.51 -1.56 1.19
CA THR A 183 -5.68 -1.18 1.98
C THR A 183 -6.99 -1.45 1.24
N HIS A 184 -8.05 -1.71 1.99
CA HIS A 184 -9.43 -1.66 1.53
C HIS A 184 -10.15 -0.37 1.98
N GLN A 185 -9.45 0.50 2.77
CA GLN A 185 -9.94 1.78 3.29
C GLN A 185 -9.10 2.93 2.70
N ALA A 186 -9.37 3.29 1.45
CA ALA A 186 -8.56 4.25 0.69
C ALA A 186 -8.44 5.63 1.37
N ARG A 187 -9.49 6.09 2.05
CA ARG A 187 -9.49 7.38 2.78
C ARG A 187 -8.40 7.51 3.82
N ASP A 188 -7.99 6.39 4.44
CA ASP A 188 -6.96 6.42 5.49
C ASP A 188 -5.60 6.86 4.98
N LEU A 189 -5.33 6.63 3.70
CA LEU A 189 -4.04 6.82 3.07
C LEU A 189 -4.02 7.93 2.01
N GLU A 190 -5.17 8.51 1.65
CA GLU A 190 -5.33 9.46 0.53
C GLU A 190 -4.29 10.60 0.51
N ALA A 191 -3.85 11.04 1.68
CA ALA A 191 -2.90 12.14 1.79
C ALA A 191 -1.43 11.77 1.54
N ILE A 192 -1.11 10.48 1.44
CA ILE A 192 0.29 10.00 1.38
C ILE A 192 0.60 9.08 0.23
N ILE A 193 -0.42 8.53 -0.45
CA ILE A 193 -0.21 7.57 -1.53
C ILE A 193 -0.29 8.24 -2.91
N ASP A 194 0.73 8.00 -3.71
CA ASP A 194 0.84 8.31 -5.13
C ASP A 194 2.03 7.53 -5.70
N PRO A 195 1.82 6.60 -6.66
CA PRO A 195 0.61 6.23 -7.45
C PRO A 195 -0.41 5.32 -6.75
N ILE A 196 -1.54 5.11 -7.47
CA ILE A 196 -2.61 4.18 -7.08
C ILE A 196 -2.59 2.93 -7.97
N ILE A 197 -2.64 1.76 -7.34
CA ILE A 197 -2.84 0.47 -8.01
C ILE A 197 -4.18 -0.09 -7.56
N ILE A 198 -5.05 -0.47 -8.50
CA ILE A 198 -6.31 -1.15 -8.20
C ILE A 198 -6.26 -2.56 -8.74
N LEU A 199 -6.32 -3.52 -7.80
CA LEU A 199 -6.34 -4.96 -8.07
C LEU A 199 -7.77 -5.49 -7.91
N ASP A 200 -8.25 -6.24 -8.91
CA ASP A 200 -9.53 -6.93 -8.85
C ASP A 200 -9.46 -8.29 -9.54
N ARG A 201 -9.95 -9.32 -8.83
CA ARG A 201 -10.19 -10.68 -9.37
C ARG A 201 -9.15 -11.16 -10.38
N ARG A 202 -7.89 -11.14 -9.98
CA ARG A 202 -6.74 -11.66 -10.76
C ARG A 202 -6.13 -10.67 -11.76
N ASP A 203 -6.57 -9.39 -11.79
CA ASP A 203 -6.10 -8.40 -12.77
C ASP A 203 -5.74 -7.07 -12.11
N VAL A 204 -4.84 -6.31 -12.73
CA VAL A 204 -4.57 -4.91 -12.41
C VAL A 204 -5.46 -4.05 -13.30
N LEU A 205 -6.43 -3.38 -12.71
CA LEU A 205 -7.35 -2.51 -13.43
C LEU A 205 -6.79 -1.12 -13.65
N LEU A 206 -5.95 -0.65 -12.71
CA LEU A 206 -5.33 0.67 -12.73
C LEU A 206 -3.94 0.60 -12.09
N ASN A 207 -2.97 1.26 -12.71
CA ASN A 207 -1.68 1.61 -12.12
C ASN A 207 -1.28 2.98 -12.68
N ALA A 208 -1.58 4.04 -11.95
CA ALA A 208 -1.39 5.40 -12.43
C ALA A 208 -1.12 6.38 -11.28
N SER A 209 -0.40 7.47 -11.58
CA SER A 209 -0.23 8.59 -10.65
C SER A 209 -1.53 9.38 -10.50
N LEU A 210 -1.64 10.14 -9.40
CA LEU A 210 -2.78 11.02 -9.19
C LEU A 210 -2.92 12.06 -10.31
N ASP A 211 -1.81 12.56 -10.84
CA ASP A 211 -1.79 13.48 -11.98
C ASP A 211 -2.34 12.83 -13.25
N GLU A 212 -1.91 11.61 -13.57
CA GLU A 212 -2.45 10.86 -14.72
C GLU A 212 -3.94 10.59 -14.58
N ILE A 213 -4.39 10.29 -13.36
CA ILE A 213 -5.81 10.06 -13.05
C ILE A 213 -6.59 11.36 -13.26
N ALA A 214 -6.14 12.48 -12.67
CA ALA A 214 -6.81 13.78 -12.80
C ALA A 214 -6.83 14.32 -14.25
N ASN A 215 -5.82 13.98 -15.06
CA ASN A 215 -5.80 14.34 -16.49
C ASN A 215 -6.85 13.60 -17.32
N LYS A 216 -7.27 12.41 -16.91
CA LYS A 216 -8.23 11.56 -17.66
C LYS A 216 -9.62 11.52 -17.04
N LEU A 217 -9.71 11.73 -15.73
CA LEU A 217 -10.94 11.70 -14.98
C LEU A 217 -11.14 13.02 -14.23
N PHE A 218 -12.37 13.50 -14.20
CA PHE A 218 -12.76 14.71 -13.48
C PHE A 218 -13.63 14.32 -12.29
N PHE A 219 -13.27 14.79 -11.12
CA PHE A 219 -13.96 14.52 -9.86
C PHE A 219 -14.72 15.76 -9.46
N ASP A 220 -16.04 15.67 -9.41
CA ASP A 220 -16.92 16.78 -9.14
C ASP A 220 -17.82 16.54 -7.93
N TYR A 221 -18.18 17.63 -7.28
CA TYR A 221 -19.23 17.67 -6.29
C TYR A 221 -20.30 18.67 -6.78
N SER A 222 -21.43 18.15 -7.24
CA SER A 222 -22.48 18.94 -7.88
C SER A 222 -23.83 18.73 -7.23
N SER A 223 -24.69 19.79 -7.20
CA SER A 223 -26.09 19.66 -6.79
C SER A 223 -26.92 18.82 -7.78
N GLU A 224 -26.50 18.77 -9.05
CA GLU A 224 -27.18 18.07 -10.12
C GLU A 224 -26.42 16.79 -10.51
N ALA A 225 -27.20 15.75 -10.84
CA ALA A 225 -26.66 14.49 -11.33
C ALA A 225 -26.31 14.59 -12.81
N ASP A 226 -25.12 14.14 -13.22
CA ASP A 226 -24.72 14.03 -14.63
C ASP A 226 -24.96 12.60 -15.12
N PRO A 227 -25.85 12.38 -16.10
CA PRO A 227 -26.13 11.03 -16.62
C PRO A 227 -24.94 10.39 -17.37
N THR A 228 -23.88 11.16 -17.68
CA THR A 228 -22.67 10.66 -18.34
C THR A 228 -21.57 10.25 -17.36
N ALA A 229 -21.82 10.42 -16.04
CA ALA A 229 -20.86 10.07 -15.01
C ALA A 229 -20.55 8.57 -15.02
N LEU A 230 -19.28 8.23 -14.93
CA LEU A 230 -18.80 6.85 -14.74
C LEU A 230 -19.17 6.31 -13.35
N TYR A 231 -19.23 7.21 -12.38
CA TYR A 231 -19.69 6.91 -11.03
C TYR A 231 -20.41 8.10 -10.44
N GLN A 232 -21.44 7.82 -9.67
CA GLN A 232 -22.19 8.83 -8.94
C GLN A 232 -22.67 8.28 -7.61
N GLU A 233 -22.53 9.08 -6.56
CA GLU A 233 -23.01 8.80 -5.22
C GLU A 233 -23.74 10.02 -4.66
N MET A 234 -24.96 9.84 -4.22
CA MET A 234 -25.73 10.89 -3.54
C MET A 234 -25.22 11.05 -2.11
N VAL A 235 -24.83 12.26 -1.75
CA VAL A 235 -24.34 12.62 -0.42
C VAL A 235 -25.14 13.83 0.11
N PRO A 236 -25.11 14.11 1.43
CA PRO A 236 -25.77 15.31 1.94
C PRO A 236 -25.32 16.58 1.22
N GLY A 237 -26.25 17.24 0.54
CA GLY A 237 -26.03 18.49 -0.19
C GLY A 237 -25.68 18.36 -1.66
N GLY A 238 -25.58 17.15 -2.23
CA GLY A 238 -25.30 16.98 -3.66
C GLY A 238 -24.91 15.57 -4.06
N ASN A 239 -24.10 15.48 -5.10
CA ASN A 239 -23.60 14.23 -5.66
C ASN A 239 -22.07 14.30 -5.81
N ILE A 240 -21.39 13.27 -5.40
CA ILE A 240 -20.00 13.02 -5.80
C ILE A 240 -20.04 12.29 -7.14
N GLN A 241 -19.33 12.80 -8.14
CA GLN A 241 -19.33 12.26 -9.49
C GLN A 241 -17.93 12.07 -10.03
N VAL A 242 -17.75 11.03 -10.84
CA VAL A 242 -16.51 10.80 -11.62
C VAL A 242 -16.90 10.81 -13.10
N LEU A 243 -16.35 11.76 -13.83
CA LEU A 243 -16.59 11.94 -15.26
C LEU A 243 -15.30 11.75 -16.06
N ARG A 244 -15.38 11.63 -17.37
CA ARG A 244 -14.21 11.74 -18.24
C ARG A 244 -13.76 13.20 -18.29
N ASN A 245 -12.46 13.45 -18.09
CA ASN A 245 -11.91 14.80 -18.21
C ASN A 245 -11.67 15.14 -19.69
N THR A 246 -12.66 15.75 -20.34
CA THR A 246 -12.58 16.14 -21.75
C THR A 246 -12.15 17.60 -21.94
N THR A 247 -12.16 18.39 -20.86
CA THR A 247 -11.88 19.84 -20.91
C THR A 247 -10.50 20.19 -20.38
N GLY A 248 -9.80 19.23 -19.74
CA GLY A 248 -8.55 19.48 -19.03
C GLY A 248 -8.74 20.29 -17.73
N ALA A 249 -9.96 20.30 -17.18
CA ALA A 249 -10.23 20.97 -15.91
C ALA A 249 -9.50 20.27 -14.77
N GLU A 250 -8.99 21.04 -13.83
CA GLU A 250 -8.35 20.53 -12.62
C GLU A 250 -9.39 20.04 -11.61
N SER A 251 -9.17 18.87 -11.05
CA SER A 251 -9.95 18.35 -9.93
C SER A 251 -9.09 17.54 -8.99
N LYS A 252 -9.45 17.53 -7.70
CA LYS A 252 -8.79 16.68 -6.72
C LYS A 252 -9.33 15.26 -6.83
N VAL A 253 -8.46 14.28 -7.00
CA VAL A 253 -8.85 12.86 -7.05
C VAL A 253 -9.47 12.46 -5.71
N ASN A 254 -10.68 11.93 -5.76
CA ASN A 254 -11.32 11.24 -4.66
C ASN A 254 -11.09 9.74 -4.86
N ILE A 255 -10.23 9.14 -4.03
CA ILE A 255 -9.77 7.76 -4.24
C ILE A 255 -10.90 6.76 -4.05
N GLU A 256 -11.89 7.02 -3.18
CA GLU A 256 -13.04 6.14 -2.99
C GLU A 256 -13.99 6.17 -4.20
N ALA A 257 -14.27 7.36 -4.72
CA ALA A 257 -15.05 7.51 -5.94
C ALA A 257 -14.31 6.91 -7.16
N LEU A 258 -12.99 7.09 -7.26
CA LEU A 258 -12.14 6.43 -8.26
C LEU A 258 -12.27 4.92 -8.18
N PHE A 259 -12.12 4.33 -6.99
CA PHE A 259 -12.20 2.90 -6.79
C PHE A 259 -13.54 2.33 -7.26
N ASN A 260 -14.63 2.99 -6.90
CA ASN A 260 -15.98 2.59 -7.32
C ASN A 260 -16.19 2.74 -8.85
N ALA A 261 -15.71 3.84 -9.45
CA ALA A 261 -15.77 4.05 -10.90
C ALA A 261 -15.00 2.95 -11.65
N VAL A 262 -13.79 2.61 -11.17
CA VAL A 262 -12.95 1.54 -11.76
C VAL A 262 -13.65 0.18 -11.70
N LEU A 263 -14.29 -0.16 -10.59
CA LEU A 263 -14.99 -1.44 -10.45
C LEU A 263 -16.24 -1.54 -11.32
N LEU A 264 -16.95 -0.43 -11.55
CA LEU A 264 -18.13 -0.38 -12.42
C LEU A 264 -17.77 -0.42 -13.91
N HIS A 265 -16.66 0.21 -14.31
CA HIS A 265 -16.25 0.40 -15.70
C HIS A 265 -14.87 -0.22 -16.00
N LYS A 266 -14.64 -1.47 -15.55
CA LYS A 266 -13.33 -2.15 -15.58
C LYS A 266 -12.64 -2.10 -16.94
N SER A 267 -13.32 -2.51 -18.00
CA SER A 267 -12.74 -2.58 -19.36
C SER A 267 -12.40 -1.19 -19.89
N GLU A 268 -13.31 -0.23 -19.72
CA GLU A 268 -13.14 1.13 -20.20
C GLU A 268 -11.98 1.85 -19.47
N ILE A 269 -11.93 1.75 -18.14
CA ILE A 269 -10.86 2.34 -17.35
C ILE A 269 -9.52 1.69 -17.70
N LYS A 270 -9.50 0.36 -17.82
CA LYS A 270 -8.29 -0.37 -18.20
C LYS A 270 -7.77 0.07 -19.57
N GLU A 271 -8.63 0.23 -20.58
CA GLU A 271 -8.24 0.76 -21.90
C GLU A 271 -7.77 2.20 -21.84
N MET A 272 -8.38 3.02 -20.96
CA MET A 272 -8.00 4.42 -20.77
C MET A 272 -6.59 4.57 -20.18
N PHE A 273 -6.17 3.67 -19.28
CA PHE A 273 -4.89 3.78 -18.56
C PHE A 273 -3.80 2.81 -19.06
N ASN A 274 -4.16 1.70 -19.69
CA ASN A 274 -3.18 0.82 -20.34
C ASN A 274 -2.85 1.34 -21.73
N LYS A 275 -1.62 1.79 -21.91
CA LYS A 275 -1.02 2.07 -23.20
C LYS A 275 -0.13 0.93 -23.63
#